data_26c078688b12ae7e29532c09799be7f3
#
_entry.id   26c078688b12ae7e29532c09799be7f3
#
_cell.length_a   1.000
_cell.length_b   1.000
_cell.length_c   1.000
_cell.angle_alpha   90.00
_cell.angle_beta   90.00
_cell.angle_gamma   90.00
#
_symmetry.space_group_name_H-M   'P 1'
#
loop_
_entity.id
_entity.type
_entity.pdbx_description
1 polymer ?
#
loop_
_entity_poly.entity_id
_entity_poly.type
_entity_poly.pdbx_seq_one_letter_code
_entity_poly.pdbx_strand_id
1 'polypeptide(L)'
;MILRKDEIEFPPYNLTTDDGIIALGGDLSEERLIYAYNNGIFPWFSEGDPIVWYCPHERMVLFPDQLKVSKSMRKVIKKNEFKITENKAFKEVIYNCKNITRSDGLGTWITGDMEKAYINLHQKGIAKSIEIWLNDELVGGLYGLEVNTIFCGESMFSKVSNASKLAFIHLARNKNYTLIDCQIYNEHLESLGAKEVDRNTFLNILKA
;
A
#
# COMPACT_ATOMS: atom_id res chain seq x y z
N MET A 1 10.71 -8.91 18.95
CA MET A 1 12.18 -9.03 18.81
C MET A 1 12.75 -7.74 18.27
N ILE A 2 13.98 -7.37 18.64
CA ILE A 2 14.66 -6.17 18.13
C ILE A 2 15.61 -6.61 17.01
N LEU A 3 15.44 -6.04 15.81
CA LEU A 3 16.33 -6.28 14.66
C LEU A 3 17.58 -5.39 14.77
N ARG A 4 18.72 -5.96 14.45
CA ARG A 4 19.95 -5.22 14.27
C ARG A 4 20.06 -4.73 12.82
N LYS A 5 20.88 -3.69 12.59
CA LYS A 5 21.06 -3.15 11.23
C LYS A 5 21.76 -4.12 10.27
N ASP A 6 22.56 -5.03 10.80
CA ASP A 6 23.32 -6.03 10.05
C ASP A 6 22.54 -7.35 9.81
N GLU A 7 21.32 -7.49 10.35
CA GLU A 7 20.47 -8.67 10.21
C GLU A 7 19.30 -8.34 9.29
N ILE A 8 19.20 -9.00 8.13
CA ILE A 8 18.12 -8.80 7.17
C ILE A 8 16.91 -9.68 7.50
N GLU A 9 17.14 -10.86 8.08
CA GLU A 9 16.10 -11.83 8.38
C GLU A 9 15.18 -11.37 9.51
N PHE A 10 13.92 -11.75 9.40
CA PHE A 10 12.90 -11.50 10.42
C PHE A 10 12.68 -12.75 11.28
N PRO A 11 12.15 -12.59 12.50
CA PRO A 11 11.75 -13.71 13.34
C PRO A 11 10.71 -14.59 12.66
N PRO A 12 10.59 -15.86 13.07
CA PRO A 12 9.52 -16.72 12.58
C PRO A 12 8.15 -16.21 12.98
N TYR A 13 7.14 -16.44 12.11
CA TYR A 13 5.78 -15.89 12.24
C TYR A 13 5.04 -16.28 13.51
N ASN A 14 5.42 -17.40 14.17
CA ASN A 14 4.84 -17.79 15.44
C ASN A 14 5.22 -16.88 16.62
N LEU A 15 6.18 -15.97 16.42
CA LEU A 15 6.56 -14.93 17.38
C LEU A 15 5.86 -13.59 17.14
N THR A 16 4.97 -13.51 16.14
CA THR A 16 4.14 -12.32 15.92
C THR A 16 3.21 -12.11 17.11
N THR A 17 3.14 -10.87 17.62
CA THR A 17 2.21 -10.51 18.69
C THR A 17 0.76 -10.58 18.22
N ASP A 18 -0.21 -10.56 19.16
CA ASP A 18 -1.65 -10.54 18.84
C ASP A 18 -2.02 -9.33 17.95
N ASP A 19 -1.33 -8.19 18.12
CA ASP A 19 -1.50 -6.97 17.31
C ASP A 19 -0.80 -7.06 15.94
N GLY A 20 -0.15 -8.17 15.61
CA GLY A 20 0.50 -8.39 14.34
C GLY A 20 1.94 -7.86 14.24
N ILE A 21 2.57 -7.41 15.34
CA ILE A 21 3.96 -6.95 15.34
C ILE A 21 4.90 -8.16 15.33
N ILE A 22 5.81 -8.20 14.36
CA ILE A 22 6.79 -9.27 14.26
C ILE A 22 8.19 -8.83 14.72
N ALA A 23 8.55 -7.56 14.54
CA ALA A 23 9.85 -7.05 14.93
C ALA A 23 9.84 -5.53 15.15
N LEU A 24 10.86 -5.03 15.84
CA LEU A 24 11.16 -3.61 16.05
C LEU A 24 12.59 -3.30 15.59
N GLY A 25 12.85 -2.06 15.16
CA GLY A 25 14.20 -1.60 14.82
C GLY A 25 14.65 -2.01 13.42
N GLY A 26 15.95 -2.24 13.24
CA GLY A 26 16.57 -2.39 11.94
C GLY A 26 16.74 -1.05 11.22
N ASP A 27 16.52 -1.05 9.91
CA ASP A 27 16.56 0.13 9.04
C ASP A 27 15.56 0.00 7.88
N LEU A 28 15.46 1.03 7.05
CA LEU A 28 14.65 1.04 5.82
C LEU A 28 15.52 0.85 4.57
N SER A 29 16.60 0.06 4.68
CA SER A 29 17.42 -0.28 3.54
C SER A 29 16.58 -1.00 2.48
N GLU A 30 16.94 -0.79 1.22
CA GLU A 30 16.29 -1.45 0.09
C GLU A 30 16.24 -2.97 0.25
N GLU A 31 17.37 -3.57 0.64
CA GLU A 31 17.50 -5.00 0.82
C GLU A 31 16.50 -5.53 1.87
N ARG A 32 16.40 -4.85 3.02
CA ARG A 32 15.47 -5.21 4.08
C ARG A 32 14.01 -5.01 3.64
N LEU A 33 13.69 -3.91 2.97
CA LEU A 33 12.34 -3.69 2.47
C LEU A 33 11.93 -4.75 1.46
N ILE A 34 12.78 -5.07 0.49
CA ILE A 34 12.51 -6.14 -0.49
C ILE A 34 12.32 -7.48 0.23
N TYR A 35 13.21 -7.81 1.18
CA TYR A 35 13.08 -9.04 1.95
C TYR A 35 11.77 -9.08 2.75
N ALA A 36 11.42 -7.99 3.42
CA ALA A 36 10.20 -7.87 4.20
C ALA A 36 8.95 -8.11 3.34
N TYR A 37 8.80 -7.38 2.23
CA TYR A 37 7.63 -7.52 1.36
C TYR A 37 7.53 -8.90 0.72
N ASN A 38 8.65 -9.53 0.33
CA ASN A 38 8.66 -10.91 -0.16
C ASN A 38 8.25 -11.95 0.91
N ASN A 39 8.25 -11.54 2.18
CA ASN A 39 7.81 -12.35 3.31
C ASN A 39 6.50 -11.85 3.94
N GLY A 40 5.75 -10.98 3.24
CA GLY A 40 4.46 -10.47 3.72
C GLY A 40 4.55 -9.53 4.91
N ILE A 41 5.74 -8.97 5.16
CA ILE A 41 6.04 -8.06 6.27
C ILE A 41 6.12 -6.63 5.71
N PHE A 42 5.59 -5.66 6.46
CA PHE A 42 5.65 -4.25 6.08
C PHE A 42 5.95 -3.35 7.28
N PRO A 43 6.60 -2.18 7.09
CA PRO A 43 6.85 -1.23 8.15
C PRO A 43 5.63 -0.32 8.37
N TRP A 44 5.30 -0.06 9.63
CA TRP A 44 4.27 0.92 10.00
C TRP A 44 4.60 1.51 11.37
N PHE A 45 4.99 2.79 11.40
CA PHE A 45 5.42 3.51 12.60
C PHE A 45 5.32 5.02 12.38
N SER A 46 5.31 5.81 13.47
CA SER A 46 5.23 7.28 13.42
C SER A 46 6.61 7.92 13.53
N GLU A 47 6.70 9.19 13.16
CA GLU A 47 7.95 9.97 13.31
C GLU A 47 8.39 9.99 14.77
N GLY A 48 9.66 9.67 15.02
CA GLY A 48 10.24 9.57 16.36
C GLY A 48 10.11 8.20 17.04
N ASP A 49 9.25 7.31 16.52
CA ASP A 49 9.14 5.94 17.01
C ASP A 49 10.22 5.03 16.40
N PRO A 50 10.57 3.92 17.07
CA PRO A 50 11.32 2.85 16.43
C PRO A 50 10.58 2.31 15.21
N ILE A 51 11.31 1.82 14.21
CA ILE A 51 10.68 1.11 13.09
C ILE A 51 9.93 -0.11 13.64
N VAL A 52 8.65 -0.20 13.33
CA VAL A 52 7.79 -1.33 13.71
C VAL A 52 7.43 -2.10 12.44
N TRP A 53 7.64 -3.42 12.47
CA TRP A 53 7.36 -4.32 11.37
C TRP A 53 6.15 -5.19 11.70
N TYR A 54 5.23 -5.26 10.76
CA TYR A 54 3.96 -5.96 10.91
C TYR A 54 3.83 -7.14 9.97
N CYS A 55 3.25 -8.22 10.48
CA CYS A 55 2.75 -9.35 9.72
C CYS A 55 1.45 -9.84 10.38
N PRO A 56 0.33 -9.16 10.17
CA PRO A 56 -0.95 -9.44 10.85
C PRO A 56 -1.40 -10.89 10.67
N HIS A 57 -2.17 -11.40 11.64
CA HIS A 57 -2.77 -12.74 11.59
C HIS A 57 -3.85 -12.83 10.50
N GLU A 58 -4.54 -11.72 10.25
CA GLU A 58 -5.50 -11.55 9.15
C GLU A 58 -4.98 -10.46 8.21
N ARG A 59 -5.07 -10.69 6.92
CA ARG A 59 -4.61 -9.79 5.89
C ARG A 59 -5.76 -9.32 5.04
N MET A 60 -5.98 -8.01 4.97
CA MET A 60 -6.96 -7.42 4.07
C MET A 60 -6.45 -7.48 2.63
N VAL A 61 -7.21 -8.09 1.73
CA VAL A 61 -6.82 -8.27 0.33
C VAL A 61 -8.00 -8.04 -0.62
N LEU A 62 -7.71 -7.58 -1.84
CA LEU A 62 -8.67 -7.60 -2.93
C LEU A 62 -8.19 -8.59 -4.01
N PHE A 63 -9.04 -9.55 -4.34
CA PHE A 63 -8.91 -10.32 -5.58
C PHE A 63 -9.52 -9.48 -6.72
N PRO A 64 -8.77 -9.16 -7.79
CA PRO A 64 -9.22 -8.25 -8.85
C PRO A 64 -10.56 -8.62 -9.49
N ASP A 65 -10.86 -9.91 -9.60
CA ASP A 65 -12.15 -10.43 -10.10
C ASP A 65 -13.34 -10.18 -9.14
N GLN A 66 -13.06 -9.88 -7.87
CA GLN A 66 -14.08 -9.58 -6.86
C GLN A 66 -14.30 -8.06 -6.67
N LEU A 67 -13.67 -7.22 -7.50
CA LEU A 67 -13.80 -5.77 -7.44
C LEU A 67 -15.27 -5.33 -7.57
N LYS A 68 -15.76 -4.61 -6.56
CA LYS A 68 -17.09 -4.01 -6.54
C LYS A 68 -17.03 -2.55 -7.00
N VAL A 69 -17.71 -2.23 -8.10
CA VAL A 69 -17.82 -0.84 -8.59
C VAL A 69 -19.28 -0.39 -8.47
N SER A 70 -19.53 0.59 -7.60
CA SER A 70 -20.88 1.11 -7.36
C SER A 70 -21.48 1.79 -8.60
N LYS A 71 -22.80 1.93 -8.64
CA LYS A 71 -23.50 2.64 -9.74
C LYS A 71 -23.02 4.09 -9.88
N SER A 72 -22.72 4.78 -8.77
CA SER A 72 -22.18 6.14 -8.78
C SER A 72 -20.78 6.18 -9.38
N MET A 73 -19.89 5.27 -9.00
CA MET A 73 -18.54 5.18 -9.56
C MET A 73 -18.56 4.85 -11.06
N ARG A 74 -19.47 4.00 -11.52
CA ARG A 74 -19.63 3.74 -12.98
C ARG A 74 -19.99 5.01 -13.75
N LYS A 75 -20.81 5.90 -13.15
CA LYS A 75 -21.13 7.20 -13.77
C LYS A 75 -19.89 8.11 -13.83
N VAL A 76 -19.09 8.16 -12.76
CA VAL A 76 -17.83 8.94 -12.73
C VAL A 76 -16.86 8.44 -13.80
N ILE A 77 -16.65 7.13 -13.89
CA ILE A 77 -15.79 6.52 -14.93
C ILE A 77 -16.32 6.84 -16.34
N LYS A 78 -17.64 6.75 -16.56
CA LYS A 78 -18.25 7.02 -17.88
C LYS A 78 -18.11 8.48 -18.31
N LYS A 79 -18.11 9.44 -17.37
CA LYS A 79 -17.92 10.87 -17.67
C LYS A 79 -16.52 11.15 -18.24
N ASN A 80 -15.52 10.34 -17.88
CA ASN A 80 -14.15 10.43 -18.37
C ASN A 80 -13.50 11.83 -18.18
N GLU A 81 -13.82 12.50 -17.06
CA GLU A 81 -13.32 13.84 -16.74
C GLU A 81 -11.88 13.80 -16.18
N PHE A 82 -11.47 12.63 -15.67
CA PHE A 82 -10.16 12.43 -15.05
C PHE A 82 -9.17 11.78 -16.01
N LYS A 83 -7.99 12.35 -16.11
CA LYS A 83 -6.83 11.72 -16.76
C LYS A 83 -6.14 10.82 -15.74
N ILE A 84 -5.80 9.61 -16.14
CA ILE A 84 -5.09 8.64 -15.29
C ILE A 84 -3.70 8.41 -15.91
N THR A 85 -2.67 8.45 -15.07
CA THR A 85 -1.30 8.11 -15.45
C THR A 85 -0.70 7.11 -14.48
N GLU A 86 0.40 6.48 -14.86
CA GLU A 86 1.15 5.55 -14.03
C GLU A 86 2.62 5.94 -14.00
N ASN A 87 3.20 6.02 -12.81
CA ASN A 87 4.63 6.27 -12.61
C ASN A 87 5.15 7.59 -13.21
N LYS A 88 4.27 8.61 -13.31
CA LYS A 88 4.64 9.93 -13.86
C LYS A 88 4.96 10.95 -12.77
N ALA A 89 4.37 10.79 -11.60
CA ALA A 89 4.46 11.75 -10.49
C ALA A 89 4.56 11.04 -9.13
N PHE A 90 5.40 10.01 -9.02
CA PHE A 90 5.53 9.20 -7.79
C PHE A 90 5.85 10.06 -6.57
N LYS A 91 6.81 11.01 -6.71
CA LYS A 91 7.21 11.89 -5.61
C LYS A 91 6.05 12.75 -5.12
N GLU A 92 5.25 13.26 -6.03
CA GLU A 92 4.07 14.07 -5.72
C GLU A 92 2.96 13.21 -5.08
N VAL A 93 2.82 11.94 -5.52
CA VAL A 93 1.85 11.01 -4.93
C VAL A 93 2.22 10.72 -3.47
N ILE A 94 3.45 10.29 -3.18
CA ILE A 94 3.86 9.96 -1.80
C ILE A 94 3.85 11.22 -0.92
N TYR A 95 4.25 12.38 -1.44
CA TYR A 95 4.16 13.66 -0.73
C TYR A 95 2.73 13.99 -0.36
N ASN A 96 1.75 13.86 -1.27
CA ASN A 96 0.34 14.09 -0.98
C ASN A 96 -0.22 13.06 0.01
N CYS A 97 0.15 11.78 -0.10
CA CYS A 97 -0.23 10.76 0.88
C CYS A 97 0.28 11.07 2.29
N LYS A 98 1.49 11.64 2.39
CA LYS A 98 2.10 12.06 3.65
C LYS A 98 1.39 13.25 4.27
N ASN A 99 0.97 14.23 3.47
CA ASN A 99 0.48 15.52 3.94
C ASN A 99 -1.04 15.68 3.94
N ILE A 100 -1.80 14.67 3.50
CA ILE A 100 -3.25 14.76 3.52
C ILE A 100 -3.78 14.66 4.96
N THR A 101 -4.67 15.57 5.32
CA THR A 101 -5.38 15.49 6.60
C THR A 101 -6.31 14.28 6.57
N ARG A 102 -6.10 13.33 7.47
CA ARG A 102 -6.95 12.16 7.64
C ARG A 102 -8.09 12.47 8.59
N SER A 103 -9.26 11.88 8.35
CA SER A 103 -10.47 12.09 9.18
C SER A 103 -10.33 11.53 10.59
N ASP A 104 -9.43 10.57 10.80
CA ASP A 104 -9.14 9.97 12.11
C ASP A 104 -8.26 10.83 13.02
N GLY A 105 -7.66 11.91 12.49
CA GLY A 105 -6.83 12.84 13.26
C GLY A 105 -5.47 12.26 13.70
N LEU A 106 -5.13 11.02 13.33
CA LEU A 106 -3.90 10.33 13.77
C LEU A 106 -2.64 10.78 13.00
N GLY A 107 -2.75 11.75 12.11
CA GLY A 107 -1.64 12.22 11.30
C GLY A 107 -1.21 11.22 10.23
N THR A 108 0.04 11.32 9.78
CA THR A 108 0.61 10.40 8.80
C THR A 108 1.64 9.48 9.45
N TRP A 109 1.64 8.23 9.04
CA TRP A 109 2.70 7.27 9.37
C TRP A 109 3.86 7.31 8.35
N ILE A 110 3.74 8.09 7.27
CA ILE A 110 4.81 8.22 6.27
C ILE A 110 5.85 9.21 6.78
N THR A 111 6.92 8.70 7.37
CA THR A 111 8.04 9.51 7.86
C THR A 111 8.90 10.04 6.71
N GLY A 112 9.81 10.98 6.99
CA GLY A 112 10.76 11.48 5.99
C GLY A 112 11.69 10.39 5.46
N ASP A 113 12.05 9.42 6.30
CA ASP A 113 12.92 8.31 5.90
C ASP A 113 12.16 7.26 5.08
N MET A 114 10.88 7.00 5.39
CA MET A 114 10.02 6.17 4.54
C MET A 114 9.85 6.79 3.15
N GLU A 115 9.53 8.08 3.08
CA GLU A 115 9.41 8.79 1.81
C GLU A 115 10.66 8.61 0.92
N LYS A 116 11.85 8.82 1.49
CA LYS A 116 13.13 8.61 0.78
C LYS A 116 13.30 7.16 0.33
N ALA A 117 13.04 6.19 1.22
CA ALA A 117 13.19 4.77 0.93
C ALA A 117 12.29 4.33 -0.23
N TYR A 118 11.00 4.72 -0.23
CA TYR A 118 10.08 4.36 -1.30
C TYR A 118 10.35 5.10 -2.62
N ILE A 119 10.88 6.33 -2.58
CA ILE A 119 11.35 7.02 -3.79
C ILE A 119 12.53 6.25 -4.41
N ASN A 120 13.47 5.73 -3.60
CA ASN A 120 14.58 4.91 -4.09
C ASN A 120 14.08 3.60 -4.71
N LEU A 121 13.12 2.92 -4.08
CA LEU A 121 12.47 1.73 -4.65
C LEU A 121 11.76 2.04 -5.97
N HIS A 122 11.14 3.21 -6.09
CA HIS A 122 10.52 3.64 -7.34
C HIS A 122 11.54 3.85 -8.47
N GLN A 123 12.68 4.48 -8.18
CA GLN A 123 13.75 4.67 -9.18
C GLN A 123 14.28 3.34 -9.73
N LYS A 124 14.19 2.27 -8.95
CA LYS A 124 14.55 0.90 -9.35
C LYS A 124 13.39 0.13 -9.97
N GLY A 125 12.24 0.77 -10.14
CA GLY A 125 11.07 0.17 -10.76
C GLY A 125 10.30 -0.80 -9.87
N ILE A 126 10.57 -0.85 -8.56
CA ILE A 126 9.91 -1.73 -7.58
C ILE A 126 8.64 -1.07 -7.05
N ALA A 127 8.74 0.18 -6.58
CA ALA A 127 7.56 0.93 -6.17
C ALA A 127 6.90 1.63 -7.36
N LYS A 128 5.58 1.66 -7.38
CA LYS A 128 4.74 2.15 -8.46
C LYS A 128 3.70 3.12 -7.94
N SER A 129 3.25 4.02 -8.81
CA SER A 129 2.15 4.93 -8.50
C SER A 129 1.10 4.97 -9.60
N ILE A 130 -0.11 5.33 -9.21
CA ILE A 130 -1.22 5.69 -10.11
C ILE A 130 -1.65 7.09 -9.73
N GLU A 131 -1.73 7.98 -10.72
CA GLU A 131 -2.07 9.37 -10.55
C GLU A 131 -3.41 9.68 -11.19
N ILE A 132 -4.22 10.46 -10.51
CA ILE A 132 -5.51 10.96 -10.98
C ILE A 132 -5.42 12.49 -11.12
N TRP A 133 -5.64 12.95 -12.34
CA TRP A 133 -5.54 14.36 -12.72
C TRP A 133 -6.90 14.91 -13.12
N LEU A 134 -7.16 16.14 -12.71
CA LEU A 134 -8.33 16.94 -13.15
C LEU A 134 -7.83 18.33 -13.52
N ASN A 135 -8.05 18.76 -14.78
CA ASN A 135 -7.55 20.04 -15.30
C ASN A 135 -6.03 20.24 -15.07
N ASP A 136 -5.24 19.20 -15.34
CA ASP A 136 -3.79 19.11 -15.13
C ASP A 136 -3.32 19.25 -13.67
N GLU A 137 -4.23 19.27 -12.70
CA GLU A 137 -3.91 19.20 -11.28
C GLU A 137 -3.94 17.75 -10.78
N LEU A 138 -2.96 17.37 -9.97
CA LEU A 138 -2.92 16.07 -9.29
C LEU A 138 -3.90 16.07 -8.12
N VAL A 139 -5.06 15.42 -8.29
CA VAL A 139 -6.17 15.45 -7.34
C VAL A 139 -6.37 14.13 -6.57
N GLY A 140 -5.67 13.10 -6.93
CA GLY A 140 -5.69 11.83 -6.20
C GLY A 140 -4.65 10.86 -6.73
N GLY A 141 -4.46 9.76 -6.03
CA GLY A 141 -3.53 8.72 -6.43
C GLY A 141 -3.30 7.72 -5.31
N LEU A 142 -2.52 6.71 -5.65
CA LEU A 142 -2.01 5.70 -4.72
C LEU A 142 -0.59 5.32 -5.10
N TYR A 143 0.14 4.76 -4.13
CA TYR A 143 1.40 4.09 -4.41
C TYR A 143 1.49 2.77 -3.64
N GLY A 144 2.41 1.92 -4.08
CA GLY A 144 2.68 0.62 -3.49
C GLY A 144 3.86 -0.05 -4.17
N LEU A 145 4.08 -1.32 -3.86
CA LEU A 145 5.16 -2.13 -4.40
C LEU A 145 4.61 -3.29 -5.23
N GLU A 146 5.32 -3.62 -6.30
CA GLU A 146 5.09 -4.87 -7.04
C GLU A 146 5.98 -5.97 -6.44
N VAL A 147 5.35 -7.05 -5.96
CA VAL A 147 6.02 -8.22 -5.41
C VAL A 147 5.45 -9.45 -6.13
N ASN A 148 6.23 -10.05 -7.00
CA ASN A 148 5.76 -11.13 -7.88
C ASN A 148 4.50 -10.71 -8.65
N THR A 149 3.38 -11.43 -8.44
CA THR A 149 2.08 -11.14 -9.04
C THR A 149 1.14 -10.36 -8.12
N ILE A 150 1.66 -9.80 -7.03
CA ILE A 150 0.89 -9.04 -6.03
C ILE A 150 1.26 -7.57 -6.07
N PHE A 151 0.27 -6.70 -5.92
CA PHE A 151 0.51 -5.29 -5.63
C PHE A 151 0.28 -5.03 -4.14
N CYS A 152 1.32 -4.67 -3.41
CA CYS A 152 1.25 -4.26 -2.02
C CYS A 152 0.93 -2.77 -1.94
N GLY A 153 -0.32 -2.42 -1.65
CA GLY A 153 -0.77 -1.04 -1.55
C GLY A 153 -0.29 -0.40 -0.24
N GLU A 154 0.37 0.75 -0.34
CA GLU A 154 0.91 1.46 0.82
C GLU A 154 -0.02 2.58 1.30
N SER A 155 -0.34 3.49 0.42
CA SER A 155 -1.20 4.61 0.77
C SER A 155 -1.89 5.19 -0.45
N MET A 156 -2.98 5.92 -0.19
CA MET A 156 -3.70 6.68 -1.20
C MET A 156 -4.16 8.02 -0.65
N PHE A 157 -4.33 8.98 -1.55
CA PHE A 157 -4.89 10.28 -1.22
C PHE A 157 -5.98 10.71 -2.19
N SER A 158 -6.82 11.65 -1.76
CA SER A 158 -7.91 12.18 -2.57
C SER A 158 -8.20 13.64 -2.17
N LYS A 159 -7.95 14.58 -3.08
CA LYS A 159 -8.29 16.00 -2.90
C LYS A 159 -9.72 16.30 -3.35
N VAL A 160 -10.25 15.46 -4.25
CA VAL A 160 -11.63 15.56 -4.74
C VAL A 160 -12.31 14.20 -4.60
N SER A 161 -13.63 14.22 -4.44
CA SER A 161 -14.41 13.00 -4.27
C SER A 161 -14.12 11.97 -5.37
N ASN A 162 -13.97 10.71 -4.96
CA ASN A 162 -13.77 9.54 -5.81
C ASN A 162 -12.41 9.41 -6.49
N ALA A 163 -11.47 10.34 -6.34
CA ALA A 163 -10.18 10.26 -7.03
C ALA A 163 -9.36 9.03 -6.57
N SER A 164 -9.24 8.76 -5.26
CA SER A 164 -8.58 7.55 -4.77
C SER A 164 -9.29 6.26 -5.18
N LYS A 165 -10.63 6.26 -5.21
CA LYS A 165 -11.41 5.11 -5.73
C LYS A 165 -11.11 4.84 -7.20
N LEU A 166 -10.97 5.90 -8.02
CA LEU A 166 -10.59 5.76 -9.42
C LEU A 166 -9.21 5.13 -9.58
N ALA A 167 -8.23 5.60 -8.80
CA ALA A 167 -6.87 5.02 -8.81
C ALA A 167 -6.90 3.54 -8.45
N PHE A 168 -7.62 3.15 -7.39
CA PHE A 168 -7.72 1.77 -6.95
C PHE A 168 -8.49 0.88 -7.96
N ILE A 169 -9.58 1.38 -8.53
CA ILE A 169 -10.34 0.67 -9.58
C ILE A 169 -9.47 0.50 -10.84
N HIS A 170 -8.69 1.52 -11.21
CA HIS A 170 -7.76 1.44 -12.34
C HIS A 170 -6.70 0.36 -12.10
N LEU A 171 -6.08 0.36 -10.91
CA LEU A 171 -5.12 -0.67 -10.50
C LEU A 171 -5.71 -2.08 -10.65
N ALA A 172 -6.89 -2.31 -10.06
CA ALA A 172 -7.51 -3.63 -10.05
C ALA A 172 -7.94 -4.11 -11.43
N ARG A 173 -8.31 -3.19 -12.35
CA ARG A 173 -8.82 -3.57 -13.70
C ARG A 173 -7.74 -3.74 -14.74
N ASN A 174 -6.69 -2.91 -14.68
CA ASN A 174 -5.72 -2.78 -15.77
C ASN A 174 -4.40 -3.47 -15.50
N LYS A 175 -4.30 -4.17 -14.37
CA LYS A 175 -3.08 -4.91 -13.99
C LYS A 175 -3.39 -6.39 -13.80
N ASN A 176 -2.49 -7.23 -14.27
CA ASN A 176 -2.59 -8.69 -14.13
C ASN A 176 -2.08 -9.16 -12.77
N TYR A 177 -2.56 -8.51 -11.70
CA TYR A 177 -2.26 -8.95 -10.36
C TYR A 177 -3.20 -10.08 -9.95
N THR A 178 -2.67 -11.10 -9.30
CA THR A 178 -3.48 -12.16 -8.67
C THR A 178 -4.18 -11.63 -7.42
N LEU A 179 -3.56 -10.63 -6.78
CA LEU A 179 -4.03 -10.06 -5.53
C LEU A 179 -3.54 -8.61 -5.37
N ILE A 180 -4.37 -7.77 -4.77
CA ILE A 180 -3.96 -6.47 -4.22
C ILE A 180 -3.96 -6.61 -2.70
N ASP A 181 -2.80 -6.50 -2.10
CA ASP A 181 -2.61 -6.50 -0.67
C ASP A 181 -2.97 -5.12 -0.10
N CYS A 182 -3.99 -5.07 0.73
CA CYS A 182 -4.48 -3.89 1.43
C CYS A 182 -4.01 -3.83 2.88
N GLN A 183 -3.17 -4.80 3.31
CA GLN A 183 -2.51 -4.90 4.61
C GLN A 183 -3.47 -5.13 5.78
N ILE A 184 -4.13 -4.10 6.29
CA ILE A 184 -5.03 -4.16 7.44
C ILE A 184 -6.45 -3.77 7.03
N TYR A 185 -7.43 -4.17 7.86
CA TYR A 185 -8.83 -3.86 7.63
C TYR A 185 -9.06 -2.36 7.37
N ASN A 186 -9.85 -2.08 6.35
CA ASN A 186 -10.26 -0.74 5.98
C ASN A 186 -11.65 -0.78 5.35
N GLU A 187 -12.64 -0.15 5.99
CA GLU A 187 -14.04 -0.11 5.56
C GLU A 187 -14.21 0.42 4.12
N HIS A 188 -13.40 1.42 3.74
CA HIS A 188 -13.43 1.96 2.39
C HIS A 188 -13.04 0.91 1.34
N LEU A 189 -11.99 0.11 1.59
CA LEU A 189 -11.55 -0.94 0.70
C LEU A 189 -12.49 -2.15 0.72
N GLU A 190 -13.10 -2.47 1.86
CA GLU A 190 -14.17 -3.46 1.96
C GLU A 190 -15.34 -3.10 1.04
N SER A 191 -15.73 -1.82 1.00
CA SER A 191 -16.78 -1.33 0.09
C SER A 191 -16.46 -1.54 -1.39
N LEU A 192 -15.18 -1.69 -1.73
CA LEU A 192 -14.67 -1.99 -3.07
C LEU A 192 -14.48 -3.49 -3.32
N GLY A 193 -14.77 -4.33 -2.33
CA GLY A 193 -14.74 -5.80 -2.45
C GLY A 193 -13.55 -6.47 -1.77
N ALA A 194 -12.68 -5.71 -1.11
CA ALA A 194 -11.63 -6.30 -0.30
C ALA A 194 -12.21 -7.09 0.87
N LYS A 195 -11.49 -8.09 1.32
CA LYS A 195 -11.85 -8.97 2.43
C LYS A 195 -10.62 -9.44 3.18
N GLU A 196 -10.81 -9.88 4.40
CA GLU A 196 -9.74 -10.49 5.18
C GLU A 196 -9.54 -11.96 4.81
N VAL A 197 -8.30 -12.39 4.80
CA VAL A 197 -7.86 -13.77 4.69
C VAL A 197 -6.83 -14.05 5.76
N ASP A 198 -6.72 -15.28 6.23
CA ASP A 198 -5.67 -15.64 7.18
C ASP A 198 -4.26 -15.48 6.57
N ARG A 199 -3.28 -15.19 7.43
CA ARG A 199 -1.89 -14.96 7.03
C ARG A 199 -1.29 -16.09 6.20
N ASN A 200 -1.59 -17.35 6.52
CA ASN A 200 -1.01 -18.48 5.80
C ASN A 200 -1.54 -18.55 4.37
N THR A 201 -2.84 -18.30 4.19
CA THR A 201 -3.46 -18.17 2.86
C THR A 201 -2.80 -17.06 2.06
N PHE A 202 -2.62 -15.88 2.65
CA PHE A 202 -1.91 -14.76 2.00
C PHE A 202 -0.47 -15.13 1.62
N LEU A 203 0.30 -15.70 2.55
CA LEU A 203 1.70 -16.07 2.31
C LEU A 203 1.84 -17.16 1.25
N ASN A 204 0.90 -18.10 1.15
CA ASN A 204 0.89 -19.11 0.10
C ASN A 204 0.68 -18.46 -1.29
N ILE A 205 -0.21 -17.47 -1.40
CA ILE A 205 -0.42 -16.73 -2.66
C ILE A 205 0.82 -15.89 -3.00
N LEU A 206 1.46 -15.26 -2.02
CA LEU A 206 2.65 -14.44 -2.21
C LEU A 206 3.85 -15.23 -2.76
N LYS A 207 3.95 -16.53 -2.40
CA LYS A 207 5.05 -17.42 -2.78
C LYS A 207 4.77 -18.26 -4.02
N ALA A 208 3.55 -18.22 -4.55
CA ALA A 208 3.15 -18.92 -5.76
C ALA A 208 3.63 -18.21 -7.03
#